data_311b040226049c11ad6325afbd4c907e
#
_entry.id   311b040226049c11ad6325afbd4c907e
#
_cell.length_a   1.000
_cell.length_b   1.000
_cell.length_c   1.000
_cell.angle_alpha   90.00
_cell.angle_beta   90.00
_cell.angle_gamma   90.00
#
_symmetry.space_group_name_H-M   'P 1'
#
loop_
_entity.id
_entity.type
_entity.pdbx_description
1 polymer ?
#
loop_
_entity_poly.entity_id
_entity_poly.type
_entity_poly.pdbx_seq_one_letter_code
_entity_poly.pdbx_strand_id
1 'polypeptide(L)'
;MLTIADAAAELGVAPSTLHRWINDGFVAGEQTTPGAPWRIRMTDQLRALFVDNAPNGWLPMLEATLALGVSRQTVLQRVKRGDLQAVHVRTGRRKGLRINVSNPASSLF
;
A
#
# COMPACT_ATOMS: atom_id res chain seq x y z
N MET A 1 -10.18 -8.40 -15.42
CA MET A 1 -9.81 -7.28 -14.53
C MET A 1 -11.05 -6.74 -13.83
N LEU A 2 -10.88 -6.27 -12.62
CA LEU A 2 -11.97 -5.80 -11.79
C LEU A 2 -12.09 -4.28 -11.84
N THR A 3 -13.31 -3.77 -11.60
CA THR A 3 -13.50 -2.35 -11.32
C THR A 3 -12.95 -2.03 -9.94
N ILE A 4 -12.79 -0.73 -9.64
CA ILE A 4 -12.36 -0.31 -8.31
C ILE A 4 -13.35 -0.83 -7.25
N ALA A 5 -14.66 -0.75 -7.51
CA ALA A 5 -15.67 -1.20 -6.55
C ALA A 5 -15.54 -2.71 -6.28
N ASP A 6 -15.38 -3.50 -7.31
CA ASP A 6 -15.26 -4.96 -7.16
C ASP A 6 -13.97 -5.35 -6.47
N ALA A 7 -12.86 -4.72 -6.85
CA ALA A 7 -11.56 -4.98 -6.23
C ALA A 7 -11.56 -4.57 -4.76
N ALA A 8 -12.15 -3.42 -4.44
CA ALA A 8 -12.24 -2.96 -3.05
C ALA A 8 -13.06 -3.93 -2.19
N ALA A 9 -14.16 -4.47 -2.74
CA ALA A 9 -14.97 -5.47 -2.04
C ALA A 9 -14.15 -6.73 -1.75
N GLU A 10 -13.37 -7.22 -2.71
CA GLU A 10 -12.51 -8.38 -2.50
C GLU A 10 -11.42 -8.11 -1.46
N LEU A 11 -10.84 -6.92 -1.48
CA LEU A 11 -9.77 -6.56 -0.57
C LEU A 11 -10.27 -6.16 0.82
N GLY A 12 -11.58 -5.96 0.98
CA GLY A 12 -12.16 -5.59 2.26
C GLY A 12 -11.91 -4.14 2.65
N VAL A 13 -11.81 -3.25 1.68
CA VAL A 13 -11.58 -1.81 1.91
C VAL A 13 -12.63 -0.99 1.17
N ALA A 14 -12.73 0.29 1.50
CA ALA A 14 -13.62 1.21 0.80
C ALA A 14 -13.08 1.50 -0.61
N PRO A 15 -13.95 1.71 -1.61
CA PRO A 15 -13.49 2.11 -2.95
C PRO A 15 -12.63 3.37 -2.95
N SER A 16 -12.95 4.34 -2.10
CA SER A 16 -12.16 5.57 -1.97
C SER A 16 -10.74 5.29 -1.48
N THR A 17 -10.58 4.33 -0.59
CA THR A 17 -9.27 3.91 -0.10
C THR A 17 -8.44 3.31 -1.23
N LEU A 18 -9.04 2.43 -2.01
CA LEU A 18 -8.34 1.80 -3.14
C LEU A 18 -7.97 2.84 -4.20
N HIS A 19 -8.88 3.77 -4.49
CA HIS A 19 -8.60 4.85 -5.44
C HIS A 19 -7.42 5.70 -4.99
N ARG A 20 -7.37 6.02 -3.70
CA ARG A 20 -6.27 6.78 -3.13
C ARG A 20 -4.93 6.04 -3.28
N TRP A 21 -4.93 4.73 -3.03
CA TRP A 21 -3.70 3.94 -3.16
C TRP A 21 -3.23 3.81 -4.61
N ILE A 22 -4.13 3.85 -5.56
CA ILE A 22 -3.76 3.91 -6.98
C ILE A 22 -3.07 5.25 -7.27
N ASN A 23 -3.66 6.34 -6.80
CA ASN A 23 -3.08 7.68 -6.98
C ASN A 23 -1.71 7.81 -6.31
N ASP A 24 -1.53 7.21 -5.14
CA ASP A 24 -0.28 7.25 -4.40
C ASP A 24 0.77 6.26 -4.94
N GLY A 25 0.38 5.38 -5.86
CA GLY A 25 1.29 4.40 -6.44
C GLY A 25 1.51 3.14 -5.61
N PHE A 26 0.78 2.96 -4.52
CA PHE A 26 0.85 1.75 -3.70
C PHE A 26 0.20 0.56 -4.38
N VAL A 27 -0.86 0.81 -5.15
CA VAL A 27 -1.58 -0.22 -5.91
C VAL A 27 -1.49 0.13 -7.39
N ALA A 28 -1.14 -0.84 -8.21
CA ALA A 28 -1.11 -0.65 -9.66
C ALA A 28 -2.52 -0.74 -10.23
N GLY A 29 -2.89 0.28 -10.99
CA GLY A 29 -4.15 0.28 -11.72
C GLY A 29 -3.90 0.52 -13.20
N GLU A 30 -4.87 0.16 -14.03
CA GLU A 30 -4.77 0.34 -15.48
C GLU A 30 -5.95 1.16 -15.99
N GLN A 31 -5.66 2.00 -16.98
CA GLN A 31 -6.67 2.76 -17.73
C GLN A 31 -6.43 2.54 -19.21
N THR A 32 -7.51 2.37 -19.97
CA THR A 32 -7.37 2.25 -21.43
C THR A 32 -7.01 3.58 -22.06
N THR A 33 -7.53 4.68 -21.50
CA THR A 33 -7.23 6.04 -21.93
C THR A 33 -7.24 6.94 -20.70
N PRO A 34 -6.59 8.12 -20.76
CA PRO A 34 -6.68 9.09 -19.65
C PRO A 34 -8.14 9.44 -19.36
N GLY A 35 -8.53 9.39 -18.09
CA GLY A 35 -9.89 9.66 -17.67
C GLY A 35 -10.83 8.47 -17.71
N ALA A 36 -10.41 7.35 -18.29
CA ALA A 36 -11.21 6.12 -18.28
C ALA A 36 -11.28 5.53 -16.87
N PRO A 37 -12.31 4.73 -16.56
CA PRO A 37 -12.38 4.06 -15.28
C PRO A 37 -11.16 3.17 -15.06
N TRP A 38 -10.67 3.16 -13.82
CA TRP A 38 -9.56 2.30 -13.43
C TRP A 38 -9.99 0.84 -13.45
N ARG A 39 -9.07 -0.03 -13.84
CA ARG A 39 -9.21 -1.49 -13.78
C ARG A 39 -8.08 -2.04 -12.94
N ILE A 40 -8.39 -3.05 -12.14
CA ILE A 40 -7.44 -3.65 -11.19
C ILE A 40 -7.27 -5.12 -11.55
N ARG A 41 -6.03 -5.54 -11.73
CA ARG A 41 -5.71 -6.96 -11.89
C ARG A 41 -5.51 -7.56 -10.51
N MET A 42 -6.41 -8.45 -10.12
CA MET A 42 -6.30 -9.12 -8.83
C MET A 42 -5.25 -10.22 -8.89
N THR A 43 -4.24 -10.10 -8.05
CA THR A 43 -3.14 -11.07 -7.94
C THR A 43 -2.93 -11.44 -6.48
N ASP A 44 -2.21 -12.53 -6.24
CA ASP A 44 -1.86 -12.92 -4.89
C ASP A 44 -0.96 -11.86 -4.23
N GLN A 45 -0.10 -11.24 -5.01
CA GLN A 45 0.75 -10.14 -4.54
C GLN A 45 -0.09 -8.97 -4.06
N LEU A 46 -1.12 -8.60 -4.82
CA LEU A 46 -2.01 -7.51 -4.43
C LEU A 46 -2.79 -7.87 -3.16
N ARG A 47 -3.32 -9.10 -3.07
CA ARG A 47 -4.03 -9.55 -1.88
C ARG A 47 -3.14 -9.51 -0.65
N ALA A 48 -1.88 -9.85 -0.78
CA ALA A 48 -0.93 -9.86 0.32
C ALA A 48 -0.63 -8.47 0.87
N LEU A 49 -0.91 -7.41 0.12
CA LEU A 49 -0.73 -6.03 0.60
C LEU A 49 -1.82 -5.60 1.58
N PHE A 50 -2.94 -6.33 1.64
CA PHE A 50 -4.10 -5.97 2.49
C PHE A 50 -4.28 -7.07 3.52
N VAL A 51 -3.99 -6.74 4.78
CA VAL A 51 -3.95 -7.72 5.87
C VAL A 51 -4.84 -7.27 7.02
N ASP A 52 -5.17 -8.19 7.91
CA ASP A 52 -5.95 -7.88 9.10
C ASP A 52 -5.06 -7.43 10.26
N ASN A 53 -3.83 -7.95 10.31
CA ASN A 53 -2.88 -7.61 11.36
C ASN A 53 -1.52 -7.33 10.73
N ALA A 54 -0.88 -6.24 11.15
CA ALA A 54 0.45 -5.90 10.68
C ALA A 54 1.50 -6.84 11.31
N PRO A 55 2.58 -7.16 10.59
CA PRO A 55 3.71 -7.85 11.20
C PRO A 55 4.31 -7.02 12.34
N ASN A 56 4.89 -7.69 13.31
CA ASN A 56 5.50 -7.03 14.46
C ASN A 56 6.65 -6.11 14.00
N GLY A 57 6.69 -4.93 14.58
CA GLY A 57 7.77 -3.98 14.32
C GLY A 57 7.57 -3.10 13.09
N TRP A 58 6.52 -3.33 12.32
CA TRP A 58 6.19 -2.46 11.19
C TRP A 58 5.48 -1.21 11.69
N LEU A 59 5.85 -0.05 11.16
CA LEU A 59 5.45 1.25 11.71
C LEU A 59 4.37 1.92 10.87
N PRO A 60 3.46 2.67 11.51
CA PRO A 60 2.56 3.55 10.77
C PRO A 60 3.35 4.64 10.04
N MET A 61 2.72 5.26 9.05
CA MET A 61 3.39 6.21 8.17
C MET A 61 4.14 7.32 8.93
N LEU A 62 3.51 7.93 9.92
CA LEU A 62 4.15 9.01 10.66
C LEU A 62 5.42 8.54 11.35
N GLU A 63 5.36 7.41 12.03
CA GLU A 63 6.53 6.87 12.72
C GLU A 63 7.60 6.42 11.73
N ALA A 64 7.20 5.90 10.57
CA ALA A 64 8.14 5.50 9.53
C ALA A 64 8.89 6.71 8.98
N THR A 65 8.21 7.83 8.74
CA THR A 65 8.88 9.05 8.26
C THR A 65 9.89 9.57 9.28
N LEU A 66 9.53 9.52 10.56
CA LEU A 66 10.45 9.95 11.63
C LEU A 66 11.66 9.01 11.72
N ALA A 67 11.42 7.71 11.67
CA ALA A 67 12.50 6.72 11.78
C ALA A 67 13.47 6.81 10.61
N LEU A 68 12.98 7.08 9.41
CA LEU A 68 13.80 7.14 8.20
C LEU A 68 14.33 8.54 7.91
N GLY A 69 13.77 9.56 8.56
CA GLY A 69 14.18 10.94 8.33
C GLY A 69 13.80 11.46 6.95
N VAL A 70 12.69 10.98 6.38
CA VAL A 70 12.24 11.36 5.03
C VAL A 70 10.76 11.74 5.07
N SER A 71 10.28 12.34 3.98
CA SER A 71 8.88 12.73 3.85
C SER A 71 7.99 11.51 3.56
N ARG A 72 6.69 11.68 3.78
CA ARG A 72 5.68 10.67 3.42
C ARG A 72 5.80 10.27 1.95
N GLN A 73 5.97 11.25 1.07
CA GLN A 73 6.09 10.99 -0.35
C GLN A 73 7.29 10.13 -0.68
N THR A 74 8.42 10.38 -0.02
CA THR A 74 9.63 9.57 -0.20
C THR A 74 9.40 8.14 0.26
N VAL A 75 8.71 7.94 1.38
CA VAL A 75 8.35 6.60 1.85
C VAL A 75 7.51 5.87 0.79
N LEU A 76 6.48 6.54 0.28
CA LEU A 76 5.62 5.94 -0.75
C LEU A 76 6.38 5.60 -2.03
N GLN A 77 7.31 6.46 -2.45
CA GLN A 77 8.15 6.18 -3.61
C GLN A 77 9.02 4.95 -3.39
N ARG A 78 9.59 4.81 -2.20
CA ARG A 78 10.41 3.65 -1.87
C ARG A 78 9.59 2.37 -1.82
N VAL A 79 8.36 2.44 -1.32
CA VAL A 79 7.43 1.30 -1.34
C VAL A 79 7.13 0.93 -2.79
N LYS A 80 6.82 1.90 -3.62
CA LYS A 80 6.51 1.68 -5.03
C LYS A 80 7.66 1.01 -5.77
N ARG A 81 8.91 1.39 -5.48
CA ARG A 81 10.10 0.82 -6.11
C ARG A 81 10.50 -0.53 -5.54
N GLY A 82 9.88 -0.96 -4.45
CA GLY A 82 10.26 -2.20 -3.78
C GLY A 82 11.40 -2.07 -2.77
N ASP A 83 11.86 -0.84 -2.50
CA ASP A 83 12.93 -0.60 -1.52
C ASP A 83 12.44 -0.76 -0.09
N LEU A 84 11.16 -0.52 0.15
CA LEU A 84 10.52 -0.73 1.44
C LEU A 84 9.30 -1.63 1.25
N GLN A 85 9.07 -2.51 2.20
CA GLN A 85 7.86 -3.32 2.25
C GLN A 85 6.78 -2.60 3.04
N ALA A 86 5.54 -2.70 2.59
CA ALA A 86 4.40 -2.12 3.28
C ALA A 86 3.17 -2.98 3.10
N VAL A 87 2.28 -2.92 4.08
CA VAL A 87 0.96 -3.55 4.00
C VAL A 87 -0.08 -2.56 4.48
N HIS A 88 -1.32 -2.77 4.06
CA HIS A 88 -2.46 -1.99 4.52
C HIS A 88 -3.25 -2.82 5.53
N VAL A 89 -3.36 -2.34 6.76
CA VAL A 89 -4.18 -2.98 7.78
C VAL A 89 -5.61 -2.50 7.59
N ARG A 90 -6.51 -3.43 7.30
CA ARG A 90 -7.88 -3.11 6.88
C ARG A 90 -8.92 -3.20 7.98
N THR A 91 -8.56 -3.70 9.16
CA THR A 91 -9.48 -3.87 10.28
C THR A 91 -8.87 -3.31 11.57
N GLY A 92 -9.73 -3.14 12.58
CA GLY A 92 -9.29 -2.72 13.89
C GLY A 92 -9.19 -1.22 14.06
N ARG A 93 -8.67 -0.79 15.21
CA ARG A 93 -8.58 0.63 15.56
C ARG A 93 -7.47 1.34 14.80
N ARG A 94 -6.44 0.60 14.35
CA ARG A 94 -5.27 1.19 13.71
C ARG A 94 -5.22 0.77 12.25
N LYS A 95 -6.29 1.11 11.53
CA LYS A 95 -6.31 0.91 10.08
C LYS A 95 -5.27 1.79 9.42
N GLY A 96 -4.76 1.34 8.30
CA GLY A 96 -3.85 2.14 7.48
C GLY A 96 -2.56 1.42 7.16
N LEU A 97 -1.65 2.16 6.55
CA LEU A 97 -0.40 1.60 6.06
C LEU A 97 0.55 1.31 7.21
N ARG A 98 1.27 0.19 7.08
CA ARG A 98 2.37 -0.17 7.98
C ARG A 98 3.59 -0.46 7.13
N ILE A 99 4.73 0.10 7.53
CA ILE A 99 5.96 0.05 6.74
C ILE A 99 7.04 -0.67 7.53
N ASN A 100 7.72 -1.59 6.84
CA ASN A 100 8.87 -2.28 7.40
C ASN A 100 10.11 -1.43 7.21
N VAL A 101 10.46 -0.67 8.26
CA VAL A 101 11.65 0.18 8.22
C VAL A 101 12.93 -0.60 8.53
N SER A 102 12.80 -1.85 8.98
CA SER A 102 13.92 -2.74 9.26
C SER A 102 14.26 -3.61 8.05
N ASN A 103 14.00 -3.12 6.85
CA ASN A 103 14.24 -3.86 5.63
C ASN A 103 15.67 -4.40 5.60
N PRO A 104 15.85 -5.73 5.45
CA PRO A 104 17.18 -6.33 5.40
C PRO A 104 18.10 -5.73 4.33
N ALA A 105 17.53 -5.31 3.21
CA ALA A 105 18.32 -4.72 2.14
C ALA A 105 19.00 -3.42 2.56
N SER A 106 18.42 -2.67 3.50
CA SER A 106 19.00 -1.41 3.97
C SER A 106 19.89 -1.59 5.19
N SER A 107 19.95 -2.78 5.76
CA SER A 107 20.75 -3.07 6.94
C SER A 107 21.98 -3.91 6.64
N LEU A 108 22.37 -3.96 5.40
CA LEU A 108 23.50 -4.78 4.95
C LEU A 108 24.85 -4.12 5.14
N PHE A 109 24.92 -3.35 6.03
CA PHE A 109 26.18 -2.70 6.30
C PHE A 109 26.28 -2.20 7.62
#